data_188a39622e8105de71f55ad12f28a7bd
#
_entry.id   188a39622e8105de71f55ad12f28a7bd
#
_cell.length_a   1.000
_cell.length_b   1.000
_cell.length_c   1.000
_cell.angle_alpha   90.00
_cell.angle_beta   90.00
_cell.angle_gamma   90.00
#
_symmetry.space_group_name_H-M   'P 1'
#
loop_
_entity.id
_entity.type
_entity.pdbx_description
1 polymer ?
#
loop_
_entity_poly.entity_id
_entity_poly.type
_entity_poly.pdbx_seq_one_letter_code
_entity_poly.pdbx_strand_id
1 'polypeptide(L)'
;MVPAFKACDIGFDRSLIGAYGQDDRVCAYPALTAILEVEAPIKTAIAILADKEEIGSMGNTGLESDFLRFVIGDIAKMQNADHTVALRNSKCLSADVNAGLDPTFQDVSERRNASMLNYGVVVTKYTGARGKSSTSDASAEYVAYVRNMLDKAGIIWQTGELGKVDAGGGGTVAMYIANMGVDVVDLGVPVLSMHAPFETTAKFDVYMCYRAMYEFMK
;
A
#
# COMPACT_ATOMS: atom_id res chain seq x y z
N MET A 1 8.49 3.82 -24.08
CA MET A 1 8.52 2.39 -24.45
C MET A 1 8.21 1.57 -23.22
N VAL A 2 7.38 0.53 -23.34
CA VAL A 2 7.06 -0.41 -22.25
C VAL A 2 7.33 -1.84 -22.73
N PRO A 3 7.60 -2.80 -21.83
CA PRO A 3 7.75 -4.20 -22.20
C PRO A 3 6.49 -4.75 -22.89
N ALA A 4 6.67 -5.59 -23.87
CA ALA A 4 5.58 -6.16 -24.70
C ALA A 4 5.19 -7.59 -24.30
N PHE A 5 5.87 -8.21 -23.35
CA PHE A 5 5.50 -9.54 -22.88
C PHE A 5 4.27 -9.50 -21.99
N LYS A 6 3.55 -10.60 -22.00
CA LYS A 6 2.31 -10.77 -21.23
C LYS A 6 2.63 -11.23 -19.80
N ALA A 7 1.71 -10.97 -18.90
CA ALA A 7 1.73 -11.59 -17.58
C ALA A 7 1.69 -13.12 -17.70
N CYS A 8 2.42 -13.81 -16.86
CA CYS A 8 2.49 -15.26 -16.84
C CYS A 8 2.63 -15.83 -15.43
N ASP A 9 2.20 -17.07 -15.28
CA ASP A 9 2.44 -17.83 -14.06
C ASP A 9 3.90 -18.20 -13.92
N ILE A 10 4.41 -18.16 -12.69
CA ILE A 10 5.78 -18.56 -12.34
C ILE A 10 5.73 -19.66 -11.28
N GLY A 11 6.72 -20.56 -11.34
CA GLY A 11 6.85 -21.73 -10.47
C GLY A 11 6.10 -22.95 -11.00
N PHE A 12 6.51 -24.14 -10.53
CA PHE A 12 5.86 -25.40 -10.93
C PHE A 12 4.40 -25.49 -10.44
N ASP A 13 4.13 -24.91 -9.29
CA ASP A 13 2.79 -24.84 -8.70
C ASP A 13 1.97 -23.63 -9.19
N ARG A 14 2.57 -22.76 -10.02
CA ARG A 14 1.94 -21.55 -10.57
C ARG A 14 1.47 -20.57 -9.47
N SER A 15 2.11 -20.59 -8.31
CA SER A 15 1.73 -19.75 -7.16
C SER A 15 2.15 -18.29 -7.32
N LEU A 16 3.13 -18.03 -8.19
CA LEU A 16 3.59 -16.68 -8.47
C LEU A 16 3.07 -16.18 -9.81
N ILE A 17 3.10 -14.86 -9.97
CA ILE A 17 2.77 -14.19 -11.23
C ILE A 17 3.87 -13.17 -11.56
N GLY A 18 4.35 -13.22 -12.79
CA GLY A 18 5.31 -12.27 -13.33
C GLY A 18 4.66 -11.36 -14.36
N ALA A 19 4.89 -10.06 -14.26
CA ALA A 19 4.37 -9.06 -15.16
C ALA A 19 5.16 -7.76 -15.08
N TYR A 20 4.96 -6.89 -16.04
CA TYR A 20 5.40 -5.52 -15.99
C TYR A 20 4.42 -4.64 -15.20
N GLY A 21 4.95 -3.75 -14.37
CA GLY A 21 4.16 -2.76 -13.64
C GLY A 21 3.26 -3.39 -12.57
N GLN A 22 3.75 -4.39 -11.86
CA GLN A 22 3.12 -4.89 -10.65
C GLN A 22 3.12 -3.81 -9.57
N ASP A 23 4.18 -3.04 -9.50
CA ASP A 23 4.25 -1.78 -8.81
C ASP A 23 3.54 -0.69 -9.64
N ASP A 24 2.39 -0.12 -9.16
CA ASP A 24 1.63 -0.63 -7.99
C ASP A 24 0.24 -1.15 -8.37
N ARG A 25 0.09 -1.69 -9.59
CA ARG A 25 -1.19 -2.28 -10.00
C ARG A 25 -1.62 -3.45 -9.12
N VAL A 26 -0.67 -4.13 -8.50
CA VAL A 26 -0.93 -5.29 -7.65
C VAL A 26 -1.61 -4.92 -6.33
N CYS A 27 -1.47 -3.67 -5.86
CA CYS A 27 -2.22 -3.16 -4.70
C CYS A 27 -3.45 -2.34 -5.14
N ALA A 28 -3.36 -1.63 -6.26
CA ALA A 28 -4.47 -0.86 -6.81
C ALA A 28 -5.67 -1.76 -7.18
N TYR A 29 -5.42 -2.92 -7.79
CA TYR A 29 -6.47 -3.88 -8.16
C TYR A 29 -7.23 -4.44 -6.94
N PRO A 30 -6.58 -4.92 -5.87
CA PRO A 30 -7.25 -5.28 -4.63
C PRO A 30 -8.11 -4.17 -4.02
N ALA A 31 -7.60 -2.94 -3.97
CA ALA A 31 -8.35 -1.80 -3.44
C ALA A 31 -9.61 -1.50 -4.26
N LEU A 32 -9.49 -1.49 -5.60
CA LEU A 32 -10.61 -1.31 -6.51
C LEU A 32 -11.64 -2.43 -6.37
N THR A 33 -11.19 -3.69 -6.33
CA THR A 33 -12.09 -4.83 -6.20
C THR A 33 -12.84 -4.79 -4.87
N ALA A 34 -12.13 -4.49 -3.78
CA ALA A 34 -12.73 -4.41 -2.45
C ALA A 34 -13.85 -3.35 -2.40
N ILE A 35 -13.61 -2.15 -2.89
CA ILE A 35 -14.64 -1.09 -2.84
C ILE A 35 -15.85 -1.39 -3.71
N LEU A 36 -15.67 -2.12 -4.81
CA LEU A 36 -16.79 -2.53 -5.67
C LEU A 36 -17.65 -3.63 -5.04
N GLU A 37 -17.12 -4.39 -4.09
CA GLU A 37 -17.80 -5.51 -3.45
C GLU A 37 -18.38 -5.16 -2.07
N VAL A 38 -17.96 -4.07 -1.45
CA VAL A 38 -18.52 -3.62 -0.17
C VAL A 38 -19.90 -3.01 -0.39
N GLU A 39 -20.94 -3.67 0.10
CA GLU A 39 -22.34 -3.25 -0.14
C GLU A 39 -22.83 -2.17 0.82
N ALA A 40 -22.42 -2.21 2.08
CA ALA A 40 -22.94 -1.31 3.12
C ALA A 40 -21.84 -0.90 4.12
N PRO A 41 -20.89 -0.05 3.70
CA PRO A 41 -19.82 0.39 4.58
C PRO A 41 -20.38 1.20 5.77
N ILE A 42 -19.84 0.95 6.97
CA ILE A 42 -20.25 1.68 8.19
C ILE A 42 -19.89 3.17 8.08
N LYS A 43 -18.83 3.49 7.35
CA LYS A 43 -18.35 4.85 7.08
C LYS A 43 -18.20 5.05 5.57
N THR A 44 -18.10 6.30 5.15
CA THR A 44 -17.78 6.59 3.74
C THR A 44 -16.45 5.93 3.37
N ALA A 45 -16.51 4.95 2.48
CA ALA A 45 -15.33 4.29 1.93
C ALA A 45 -14.89 4.99 0.64
N ILE A 46 -13.59 5.19 0.48
CA ILE A 46 -13.01 5.84 -0.69
C ILE A 46 -11.78 5.02 -1.12
N ALA A 47 -11.73 4.60 -2.38
CA ALA A 47 -10.51 4.09 -3.01
C ALA A 47 -9.93 5.18 -3.89
N ILE A 48 -8.65 5.47 -3.70
CA ILE A 48 -7.92 6.52 -4.42
C ILE A 48 -6.83 5.83 -5.22
N LEU A 49 -6.88 5.95 -6.53
CA LEU A 49 -5.81 5.50 -7.42
C LEU A 49 -4.95 6.73 -7.74
N ALA A 50 -3.84 6.85 -7.01
CA ALA A 50 -2.94 8.00 -7.13
C ALA A 50 -2.14 7.94 -8.42
N ASP A 51 -1.95 9.09 -9.05
CA ASP A 51 -1.09 9.27 -10.21
C ASP A 51 0.26 9.85 -9.78
N LYS A 52 1.30 9.60 -10.56
CA LYS A 52 2.63 10.23 -10.42
C LYS A 52 3.39 9.91 -9.13
N GLU A 53 3.10 8.79 -8.48
CA GLU A 53 3.83 8.38 -7.27
C GLU A 53 5.33 8.35 -7.54
N GLU A 54 5.77 7.67 -8.58
CA GLU A 54 7.17 7.39 -8.95
C GLU A 54 8.02 8.65 -9.29
N ILE A 55 7.36 9.76 -9.56
CA ILE A 55 8.03 11.05 -9.81
C ILE A 55 7.86 12.04 -8.65
N GLY A 56 7.43 11.56 -7.47
CA GLY A 56 7.29 12.37 -6.26
C GLY A 56 5.91 12.96 -6.04
N SER A 57 4.85 12.38 -6.61
CA SER A 57 3.44 12.77 -6.42
C SER A 57 3.11 14.23 -6.78
N MET A 58 3.95 14.86 -7.59
CA MET A 58 3.82 16.27 -7.98
C MET A 58 2.78 16.48 -9.07
N GLY A 59 2.31 17.73 -9.19
CA GLY A 59 1.29 18.11 -10.17
C GLY A 59 -0.13 17.92 -9.64
N ASN A 60 -1.11 18.38 -10.42
CA ASN A 60 -2.51 18.48 -9.96
C ASN A 60 -3.27 17.14 -9.83
N THR A 61 -2.68 16.04 -10.28
CA THR A 61 -3.24 14.68 -10.14
C THR A 61 -2.43 13.82 -9.17
N GLY A 62 -1.29 14.29 -8.71
CA GLY A 62 -0.50 13.64 -7.66
C GLY A 62 -1.03 13.94 -6.26
N LEU A 63 -0.70 13.12 -5.28
CA LEU A 63 -1.21 13.28 -3.91
C LEU A 63 -0.61 14.47 -3.13
N GLU A 64 0.43 15.11 -3.65
CA GLU A 64 0.93 16.38 -3.11
C GLU A 64 -0.04 17.55 -3.37
N SER A 65 -0.93 17.40 -4.35
CA SER A 65 -1.94 18.42 -4.68
C SER A 65 -3.09 18.46 -3.67
N ASP A 66 -3.85 19.56 -3.69
CA ASP A 66 -5.07 19.68 -2.89
C ASP A 66 -6.29 18.95 -3.48
N PHE A 67 -6.14 18.24 -4.62
CA PHE A 67 -7.27 17.60 -5.29
C PHE A 67 -8.06 16.67 -4.35
N LEU A 68 -7.38 15.82 -3.59
CA LEU A 68 -8.04 14.94 -2.63
C LEU A 68 -8.77 15.72 -1.53
N ARG A 69 -8.18 16.80 -1.02
CA ARG A 69 -8.82 17.66 -0.02
C ARG A 69 -10.13 18.27 -0.56
N PHE A 70 -10.14 18.68 -1.81
CA PHE A 70 -11.33 19.22 -2.46
C PHE A 70 -12.42 18.15 -2.60
N VAL A 71 -12.07 16.94 -3.05
CA VAL A 71 -13.03 15.83 -3.18
C VAL A 71 -13.63 15.47 -1.82
N ILE A 72 -12.80 15.32 -0.78
CA ILE A 72 -13.30 15.03 0.58
C ILE A 72 -14.16 16.19 1.09
N GLY A 73 -13.78 17.43 0.80
CA GLY A 73 -14.55 18.62 1.16
C GLY A 73 -15.95 18.64 0.51
N ASP A 74 -16.03 18.30 -0.75
CA ASP A 74 -17.30 18.23 -1.47
C ASP A 74 -18.21 17.11 -0.93
N ILE A 75 -17.65 15.92 -0.67
CA ILE A 75 -18.39 14.81 -0.06
C ILE A 75 -18.88 15.19 1.35
N ALA A 76 -18.03 15.78 2.18
CA ALA A 76 -18.40 16.23 3.52
C ALA A 76 -19.54 17.27 3.48
N LYS A 77 -19.45 18.23 2.57
CA LYS A 77 -20.50 19.25 2.36
C LYS A 77 -21.84 18.63 1.98
N MET A 78 -21.83 17.62 1.09
CA MET A 78 -23.05 16.89 0.71
C MET A 78 -23.71 16.18 1.90
N GLN A 79 -22.92 15.82 2.91
CA GLN A 79 -23.37 15.16 4.14
C GLN A 79 -23.59 16.13 5.31
N ASN A 80 -23.52 17.46 5.10
CA ASN A 80 -23.55 18.49 6.13
C ASN A 80 -22.49 18.29 7.23
N ALA A 81 -21.32 17.79 6.86
CA ALA A 81 -20.18 17.55 7.74
C ALA A 81 -19.06 18.57 7.52
N ASP A 82 -18.29 18.82 8.56
CA ASP A 82 -17.06 19.61 8.46
C ASP A 82 -15.93 18.74 7.89
N HIS A 83 -15.29 19.20 6.81
CA HIS A 83 -14.24 18.43 6.13
C HIS A 83 -12.98 18.25 6.97
N THR A 84 -12.64 19.21 7.84
CA THR A 84 -11.46 19.10 8.71
C THR A 84 -11.69 18.09 9.83
N VAL A 85 -12.92 18.00 10.32
CA VAL A 85 -13.33 16.97 11.27
C VAL A 85 -13.37 15.59 10.58
N ALA A 86 -13.86 15.53 9.35
CA ALA A 86 -13.86 14.30 8.56
C ALA A 86 -12.43 13.76 8.37
N LEU A 87 -11.50 14.60 7.93
CA LEU A 87 -10.09 14.22 7.75
C LEU A 87 -9.46 13.68 9.05
N ARG A 88 -9.60 14.40 10.15
CA ARG A 88 -9.03 13.98 11.46
C ARG A 88 -9.61 12.69 12.01
N ASN A 89 -10.81 12.30 11.59
CA ASN A 89 -11.44 11.05 11.96
C ASN A 89 -11.33 9.95 10.89
N SER A 90 -10.65 10.25 9.80
CA SER A 90 -10.42 9.29 8.72
C SER A 90 -9.22 8.39 9.04
N LYS A 91 -9.28 7.20 8.46
CA LYS A 91 -8.22 6.20 8.49
C LYS A 91 -7.88 5.82 7.06
N CYS A 92 -6.62 5.53 6.80
CA CYS A 92 -6.13 5.16 5.48
C CYS A 92 -5.19 3.96 5.57
N LEU A 93 -5.33 3.04 4.64
CA LEU A 93 -4.29 2.10 4.26
C LEU A 93 -3.63 2.66 2.99
N SER A 94 -2.36 3.02 3.08
CA SER A 94 -1.56 3.42 1.93
C SER A 94 -1.08 2.13 1.26
N ALA A 95 -1.72 1.82 0.15
CA ALA A 95 -1.45 0.57 -0.55
C ALA A 95 -0.31 0.79 -1.53
N ASP A 96 0.82 0.18 -1.24
CA ASP A 96 2.03 0.22 -2.06
C ASP A 96 2.80 -1.09 -1.89
N VAL A 97 3.52 -1.51 -2.92
CA VAL A 97 4.32 -2.74 -2.84
C VAL A 97 5.45 -2.61 -1.83
N ASN A 98 5.87 -3.74 -1.28
CA ASN A 98 7.04 -3.82 -0.41
C ASN A 98 8.12 -4.65 -1.09
N ALA A 99 9.39 -4.31 -0.86
CA ALA A 99 10.51 -5.08 -1.42
C ALA A 99 10.60 -6.45 -0.75
N GLY A 100 10.28 -7.50 -1.48
CA GLY A 100 10.46 -8.88 -1.05
C GLY A 100 11.94 -9.23 -0.93
N LEU A 101 12.29 -10.10 0.04
CA LEU A 101 13.65 -10.61 0.18
C LEU A 101 14.05 -11.41 -1.05
N ASP A 102 14.93 -10.85 -1.86
CA ASP A 102 15.49 -11.53 -3.02
C ASP A 102 16.63 -12.46 -2.58
N PRO A 103 16.54 -13.78 -2.83
CA PRO A 103 17.58 -14.73 -2.47
C PRO A 103 18.90 -14.48 -3.22
N THR A 104 18.86 -13.78 -4.36
CA THR A 104 20.05 -13.46 -5.17
C THR A 104 20.79 -12.21 -4.65
N PHE A 105 20.06 -11.27 -4.04
CA PHE A 105 20.58 -9.97 -3.59
C PHE A 105 20.24 -9.69 -2.11
N GLN A 106 20.50 -10.65 -1.23
CA GLN A 106 20.13 -10.56 0.18
C GLN A 106 20.81 -9.41 0.95
N ASP A 107 21.95 -8.96 0.51
CA ASP A 107 22.75 -7.90 1.14
C ASP A 107 22.15 -6.49 0.99
N VAL A 108 21.20 -6.30 0.08
CA VAL A 108 20.47 -5.04 -0.06
C VAL A 108 19.32 -4.89 0.94
N SER A 109 19.01 -5.93 1.70
CA SER A 109 17.92 -5.97 2.67
C SER A 109 18.41 -6.19 4.09
N GLU A 110 17.70 -5.68 5.09
CA GLU A 110 17.84 -6.12 6.48
C GLU A 110 16.93 -7.35 6.68
N ARG A 111 17.55 -8.52 6.72
CA ARG A 111 16.81 -9.80 6.72
C ARG A 111 15.76 -9.94 7.83
N ARG A 112 15.93 -9.27 8.97
CA ARG A 112 14.98 -9.31 10.10
C ARG A 112 13.72 -8.52 9.85
N ASN A 113 13.79 -7.55 8.92
CA ASN A 113 12.70 -6.63 8.58
C ASN A 113 12.25 -6.77 7.12
N ALA A 114 12.83 -7.71 6.37
CA ALA A 114 12.45 -7.94 4.98
C ALA A 114 11.19 -8.80 4.89
N SER A 115 10.28 -8.42 4.01
CA SER A 115 9.10 -9.20 3.70
C SER A 115 9.44 -10.38 2.77
N MET A 116 8.61 -11.40 2.79
CA MET A 116 8.77 -12.60 1.97
C MET A 116 7.51 -12.87 1.16
N LEU A 117 7.67 -13.37 -0.08
CA LEU A 117 6.56 -13.83 -0.90
C LEU A 117 5.88 -15.04 -0.26
N ASN A 118 4.56 -15.15 -0.39
CA ASN A 118 3.70 -16.18 0.21
C ASN A 118 3.57 -16.12 1.75
N TYR A 119 3.92 -14.99 2.36
CA TYR A 119 3.73 -14.77 3.80
C TYR A 119 2.63 -13.77 4.12
N GLY A 120 1.83 -13.43 3.13
CA GLY A 120 0.68 -12.54 3.28
C GLY A 120 1.02 -11.07 3.05
N VAL A 121 0.03 -10.22 3.30
CA VAL A 121 0.13 -8.77 3.13
C VAL A 121 1.15 -8.17 4.11
N VAL A 122 1.87 -7.16 3.67
CA VAL A 122 2.93 -6.52 4.46
C VAL A 122 2.41 -5.26 5.11
N VAL A 123 2.57 -5.13 6.41
CA VAL A 123 2.35 -3.88 7.16
C VAL A 123 3.71 -3.21 7.37
N THR A 124 3.87 -2.02 6.82
CA THR A 124 5.08 -1.20 6.92
C THR A 124 4.80 0.02 7.80
N LYS A 125 5.22 -0.05 9.06
CA LYS A 125 4.98 1.03 10.02
C LYS A 125 5.72 2.29 9.67
N TYR A 126 6.93 2.16 9.13
CA TYR A 126 7.85 3.24 8.84
C TYR A 126 8.35 3.16 7.41
N THR A 127 8.32 4.26 6.70
CA THR A 127 8.89 4.40 5.36
C THR A 127 9.87 5.56 5.32
N GLY A 128 10.72 5.60 4.32
CA GLY A 128 11.64 6.71 4.11
C GLY A 128 12.97 6.29 3.49
N ALA A 129 13.54 7.17 2.68
CA ALA A 129 14.83 6.95 2.05
C ALA A 129 15.97 7.08 3.07
N ARG A 130 16.82 6.07 3.13
CA ARG A 130 17.97 6.01 4.06
C ARG A 130 17.55 6.21 5.52
N GLY A 131 16.32 5.81 5.86
CA GLY A 131 15.77 5.96 7.19
C GLY A 131 15.49 7.39 7.66
N LYS A 132 15.57 8.42 6.81
CA LYS A 132 15.62 9.82 7.29
C LYS A 132 14.91 10.86 6.42
N SER A 133 14.51 10.57 5.21
CA SER A 133 13.89 11.53 4.31
C SER A 133 12.66 10.97 3.62
N SER A 134 11.70 11.85 3.31
CA SER A 134 10.40 11.47 2.73
C SER A 134 9.72 10.36 3.55
N THR A 135 9.75 10.53 4.87
CA THR A 135 9.31 9.50 5.81
C THR A 135 7.84 9.63 6.17
N SER A 136 7.19 8.50 6.39
CA SER A 136 5.96 8.36 7.15
C SER A 136 6.18 7.37 8.28
N ASP A 137 5.63 7.65 9.46
CA ASP A 137 5.69 6.78 10.63
C ASP A 137 4.31 6.69 11.27
N ALA A 138 3.65 5.56 11.09
CA ALA A 138 2.32 5.33 11.65
C ALA A 138 2.35 5.33 13.18
N SER A 139 1.30 5.87 13.81
CA SER A 139 1.14 5.80 15.27
C SER A 139 1.01 4.34 15.74
N ALA A 140 1.50 4.06 16.95
CA ALA A 140 1.42 2.72 17.52
C ALA A 140 -0.03 2.25 17.69
N GLU A 141 -0.92 3.18 18.03
CA GLU A 141 -2.35 2.95 18.21
C GLU A 141 -3.01 2.55 16.90
N TYR A 142 -2.65 3.23 15.80
CA TYR A 142 -3.22 2.90 14.51
C TYR A 142 -2.68 1.57 13.95
N VAL A 143 -1.38 1.29 14.14
CA VAL A 143 -0.81 -0.02 13.82
C VAL A 143 -1.50 -1.12 14.60
N ALA A 144 -1.77 -0.92 15.92
CA ALA A 144 -2.50 -1.89 16.73
C ALA A 144 -3.94 -2.10 16.22
N TYR A 145 -4.62 -1.04 15.78
CA TYR A 145 -5.95 -1.13 15.17
C TYR A 145 -5.91 -2.01 13.91
N VAL A 146 -4.99 -1.76 12.99
CA VAL A 146 -4.86 -2.53 11.74
C VAL A 146 -4.50 -3.98 12.01
N ARG A 147 -3.53 -4.25 12.89
CA ARG A 147 -3.18 -5.62 13.30
C ARG A 147 -4.37 -6.38 13.86
N ASN A 148 -5.12 -5.77 14.78
CA ASN A 148 -6.33 -6.38 15.35
C ASN A 148 -7.38 -6.69 14.28
N MET A 149 -7.54 -5.82 13.29
CA MET A 149 -8.45 -6.04 12.16
C MET A 149 -8.01 -7.27 11.35
N LEU A 150 -6.74 -7.33 10.97
CA LEU A 150 -6.19 -8.44 10.20
C LEU A 150 -6.31 -9.78 10.96
N ASP A 151 -5.93 -9.80 12.23
CA ASP A 151 -5.98 -11.00 13.08
C ASP A 151 -7.43 -11.51 13.26
N LYS A 152 -8.38 -10.62 13.55
CA LYS A 152 -9.79 -10.98 13.70
C LYS A 152 -10.42 -11.52 12.42
N ALA A 153 -10.01 -10.99 11.26
CA ALA A 153 -10.47 -11.46 9.96
C ALA A 153 -9.76 -12.72 9.46
N GLY A 154 -8.76 -13.24 10.20
CA GLY A 154 -7.95 -14.39 9.80
C GLY A 154 -7.16 -14.10 8.51
N ILE A 155 -6.68 -12.88 8.36
CA ILE A 155 -5.84 -12.46 7.23
C ILE A 155 -4.40 -12.72 7.60
N ILE A 156 -3.69 -13.41 6.72
CA ILE A 156 -2.25 -13.65 6.91
C ILE A 156 -1.49 -12.39 6.54
N TRP A 157 -0.62 -11.96 7.45
CA TRP A 157 0.15 -10.73 7.31
C TRP A 157 1.53 -10.84 7.93
N GLN A 158 2.41 -9.97 7.52
CA GLN A 158 3.77 -9.85 8.02
C GLN A 158 4.14 -8.37 8.18
N THR A 159 5.26 -8.09 8.84
CA THR A 159 5.86 -6.75 8.84
C THR A 159 7.03 -6.73 7.87
N GLY A 160 7.29 -5.56 7.29
CA GLY A 160 8.44 -5.37 6.43
C GLY A 160 8.87 -3.90 6.40
N GLU A 161 10.11 -3.68 5.99
CA GLU A 161 10.66 -2.38 5.64
C GLU A 161 11.27 -2.45 4.24
N LEU A 162 11.39 -1.30 3.57
CA LEU A 162 11.97 -1.19 2.25
C LEU A 162 13.50 -1.18 2.31
N GLY A 163 14.12 -2.32 2.02
CA GLY A 163 15.57 -2.43 1.92
C GLY A 163 16.29 -2.38 3.26
N LYS A 164 17.59 -2.11 3.18
CA LYS A 164 18.49 -2.07 4.33
C LYS A 164 18.42 -0.71 5.01
N VAL A 165 18.20 -0.70 6.32
CA VAL A 165 18.20 0.52 7.13
C VAL A 165 19.47 1.35 6.90
N ASP A 166 19.32 2.67 6.83
CA ASP A 166 20.36 3.67 6.55
C ASP A 166 20.98 3.62 5.13
N ALA A 167 20.83 2.54 4.40
CA ALA A 167 21.42 2.39 3.05
C ALA A 167 20.36 2.37 1.94
N GLY A 168 19.19 1.82 2.22
CA GLY A 168 18.09 1.67 1.28
C GLY A 168 16.84 2.48 1.70
N GLY A 169 15.69 1.98 1.33
CA GLY A 169 14.39 2.57 1.64
C GLY A 169 13.83 3.44 0.54
N GLY A 170 12.60 3.85 0.72
CA GLY A 170 11.87 4.74 -0.16
C GLY A 170 10.71 5.39 0.59
N GLY A 171 10.21 6.51 0.08
CA GLY A 171 8.98 7.13 0.54
C GLY A 171 7.79 6.47 -0.14
N THR A 172 6.62 6.70 0.43
CA THR A 172 5.33 6.31 -0.13
C THR A 172 4.38 7.49 -0.10
N VAL A 173 3.22 7.38 -0.71
CA VAL A 173 2.19 8.42 -0.66
C VAL A 173 1.60 8.62 0.75
N ALA A 174 1.89 7.74 1.71
CA ALA A 174 1.40 7.82 3.08
C ALA A 174 1.71 9.16 3.74
N MET A 175 2.86 9.75 3.49
CA MET A 175 3.25 11.03 4.09
C MET A 175 2.31 12.19 3.68
N TYR A 176 1.81 12.19 2.45
CA TYR A 176 0.87 13.24 1.98
C TYR A 176 -0.49 13.11 2.65
N ILE A 177 -0.93 11.87 2.88
CA ILE A 177 -2.17 11.58 3.60
C ILE A 177 -2.01 11.94 5.09
N ALA A 178 -0.90 11.56 5.71
CA ALA A 178 -0.59 11.91 7.11
C ALA A 178 -0.57 13.45 7.33
N ASN A 179 -0.04 14.21 6.37
CA ASN A 179 -0.01 15.67 6.41
C ASN A 179 -1.41 16.31 6.37
N MET A 180 -2.44 15.56 6.00
CA MET A 180 -3.84 16.00 6.12
C MET A 180 -4.45 15.74 7.49
N GLY A 181 -3.71 15.12 8.42
CA GLY A 181 -4.19 14.76 9.75
C GLY A 181 -4.96 13.43 9.78
N VAL A 182 -4.79 12.58 8.79
CA VAL A 182 -5.40 11.25 8.68
C VAL A 182 -4.49 10.21 9.33
N ASP A 183 -5.05 9.27 10.08
CA ASP A 183 -4.31 8.07 10.52
C ASP A 183 -3.99 7.21 9.29
N VAL A 184 -2.70 6.96 9.03
CA VAL A 184 -2.26 6.21 7.87
C VAL A 184 -1.15 5.21 8.23
N VAL A 185 -1.17 4.05 7.58
CA VAL A 185 -0.09 3.06 7.59
C VAL A 185 0.03 2.42 6.22
N ASP A 186 1.23 2.09 5.82
CA ASP A 186 1.46 1.37 4.57
C ASP A 186 1.11 -0.11 4.72
N LEU A 187 0.36 -0.61 3.77
CA LEU A 187 -0.07 -2.01 3.71
C LEU A 187 -0.14 -2.46 2.25
N GLY A 188 0.70 -3.40 1.86
CA GLY A 188 0.76 -3.84 0.47
C GLY A 188 1.33 -5.23 0.24
N VAL A 189 1.73 -5.49 -0.99
CA VAL A 189 2.13 -6.81 -1.46
C VAL A 189 3.65 -6.87 -1.64
N PRO A 190 4.35 -7.93 -1.15
CA PRO A 190 5.77 -8.06 -1.43
C PRO A 190 6.02 -8.39 -2.90
N VAL A 191 6.98 -7.71 -3.50
CA VAL A 191 7.37 -7.89 -4.90
C VAL A 191 8.87 -8.13 -5.02
N LEU A 192 9.29 -8.96 -5.97
CA LEU A 192 10.67 -9.09 -6.39
C LEU A 192 10.90 -8.30 -7.68
N SER A 193 12.10 -7.75 -7.83
CA SER A 193 12.51 -6.98 -9.01
C SER A 193 11.65 -5.73 -9.24
N MET A 194 11.26 -5.04 -8.13
CA MET A 194 10.55 -3.76 -8.18
C MET A 194 11.21 -2.80 -9.18
N HIS A 195 10.40 -2.11 -9.98
CA HIS A 195 10.80 -1.21 -11.07
C HIS A 195 11.50 -1.89 -12.25
N ALA A 196 11.66 -3.21 -12.25
CA ALA A 196 12.21 -3.92 -13.41
C ALA A 196 11.15 -4.10 -14.51
N PRO A 197 11.59 -4.39 -15.75
CA PRO A 197 10.66 -4.72 -16.82
C PRO A 197 9.78 -5.96 -16.55
N PHE A 198 10.15 -6.79 -15.58
CA PHE A 198 9.43 -8.00 -15.19
C PHE A 198 9.52 -8.18 -13.69
N GLU A 199 8.42 -7.95 -13.01
CA GLU A 199 8.29 -8.01 -11.56
C GLU A 199 7.51 -9.26 -11.15
N THR A 200 7.80 -9.82 -9.99
CA THR A 200 7.20 -11.07 -9.52
C THR A 200 6.59 -10.92 -8.16
N THR A 201 5.35 -11.36 -8.01
CA THR A 201 4.63 -11.40 -6.72
C THR A 201 3.90 -12.72 -6.52
N ALA A 202 3.45 -13.00 -5.30
CA ALA A 202 2.68 -14.18 -4.99
C ALA A 202 1.17 -13.91 -5.06
N LYS A 203 0.43 -14.79 -5.74
CA LYS A 203 -1.03 -14.70 -5.85
C LYS A 203 -1.72 -14.72 -4.48
N PHE A 204 -1.16 -15.48 -3.54
CA PHE A 204 -1.66 -15.55 -2.18
C PHE A 204 -1.59 -14.19 -1.48
N ASP A 205 -0.46 -13.47 -1.62
CA ASP A 205 -0.28 -12.19 -0.98
C ASP A 205 -1.22 -11.13 -1.57
N VAL A 206 -1.45 -11.17 -2.90
CA VAL A 206 -2.45 -10.32 -3.58
C VAL A 206 -3.87 -10.59 -3.03
N TYR A 207 -4.22 -11.87 -2.82
CA TYR A 207 -5.51 -12.23 -2.24
C TYR A 207 -5.64 -11.78 -0.78
N MET A 208 -4.57 -11.87 0.02
CA MET A 208 -4.57 -11.35 1.37
C MET A 208 -4.69 -9.82 1.40
N CYS A 209 -4.07 -9.13 0.44
CA CYS A 209 -4.22 -7.68 0.26
C CYS A 209 -5.68 -7.31 -0.04
N TYR A 210 -6.32 -7.99 -0.99
CA TYR A 210 -7.75 -7.81 -1.27
C TYR A 210 -8.61 -8.00 -0.01
N ARG A 211 -8.39 -9.08 0.73
CA ARG A 211 -9.13 -9.33 1.97
C ARG A 211 -8.93 -8.24 3.01
N ALA A 212 -7.70 -7.72 3.13
CA ALA A 212 -7.40 -6.62 4.05
C ALA A 212 -8.14 -5.34 3.67
N MET A 213 -8.13 -4.98 2.38
CA MET A 213 -8.86 -3.80 1.87
C MET A 213 -10.38 -3.95 2.06
N TYR A 214 -10.93 -5.13 1.77
CA TYR A 214 -12.35 -5.41 1.97
C TYR A 214 -12.77 -5.25 3.43
N GLU A 215 -12.03 -5.87 4.36
CA GLU A 215 -12.34 -5.79 5.80
C GLU A 215 -12.15 -4.38 6.36
N PHE A 216 -11.21 -3.62 5.80
CA PHE A 216 -10.99 -2.22 6.19
C PHE A 216 -12.12 -1.29 5.75
N MET A 217 -12.71 -1.54 4.58
CA MET A 217 -13.78 -0.70 4.01
C MET A 217 -15.17 -1.09 4.50
N LYS A 218 -15.33 -2.28 5.05
CA LYS A 218 -16.60 -2.81 5.58
C LYS A 218 -17.02 -2.11 6.89
#